data_18375fa1e138c409bcdf2995b3b46340
#
_entry.id   18375fa1e138c409bcdf2995b3b46340
#
_cell.length_a   1.000
_cell.length_b   1.000
_cell.length_c   1.000
_cell.angle_alpha   90.00
_cell.angle_beta   90.00
_cell.angle_gamma   90.00
#
_symmetry.space_group_name_H-M   'P 1'
#
loop_
_entity.id
_entity.type
_entity.pdbx_description
1 polymer ?
#
loop_
_entity_poly.entity_id
_entity_poly.type
_entity_poly.pdbx_seq_one_letter_code
_entity_poly.pdbx_strand_id
1 'polypeptide(L)'
;MSSPAPTLFDSSPIDAHTFLAEYWQQKPLLIRQALPGAEAQIDREQLFTLAESEDVESRVVTQSDDSWRVIEGPFHPGVISAHEPGQSLLVQAVDLWSPKVAQLKEAFNFLPSWRIDDIMVSYASDEGGVGPHFDYYDVFLIQGAGKRRWELGGTCDEHTALIEGAPLKLLSDFKPINEYILEPGDMLYLPPGIAHNGTAMGHSITLSVGFRSPTRAELFDDLATDLLLESANHHYRDPLLTPQDAGHELRDAVIDQVQALLKEVVNDRDRLADWFARYMTTPKYPDVETVVPEHREMHHQGKRYINGFEDSDD
;
A
#
# COMPACT_ATOMS: atom_id res chain seq x y z
N MET A 1 -29.06 14.46 -13.98
CA MET A 1 -27.63 14.60 -14.29
C MET A 1 -26.95 14.64 -12.94
N SER A 2 -26.25 13.58 -12.57
CA SER A 2 -25.45 13.58 -11.34
C SER A 2 -24.31 14.61 -11.53
N SER A 3 -24.08 15.44 -10.53
CA SER A 3 -22.88 16.29 -10.50
C SER A 3 -21.64 15.38 -10.69
N PRO A 4 -20.63 15.82 -11.45
CA PRO A 4 -19.40 15.06 -11.53
C PRO A 4 -18.84 14.86 -10.09
N ALA A 5 -18.26 13.69 -9.83
CA ALA A 5 -17.61 13.45 -8.56
C ALA A 5 -16.53 14.53 -8.31
N PRO A 6 -16.43 15.05 -7.08
CA PRO A 6 -15.41 16.06 -6.78
C PRO A 6 -14.02 15.48 -7.03
N THR A 7 -13.16 16.26 -7.68
CA THR A 7 -11.77 15.85 -7.89
C THR A 7 -10.90 16.36 -6.75
N LEU A 8 -9.83 15.64 -6.41
CA LEU A 8 -8.87 16.02 -5.35
C LEU A 8 -8.26 17.42 -5.56
N PHE A 9 -8.32 17.94 -6.77
CA PHE A 9 -7.66 19.18 -7.17
C PHE A 9 -8.62 20.37 -7.29
N ASP A 10 -9.92 20.20 -7.03
CA ASP A 10 -10.91 21.31 -7.16
C ASP A 10 -10.57 22.51 -6.26
N SER A 11 -9.96 22.26 -5.09
CA SER A 11 -9.51 23.30 -4.16
C SER A 11 -7.99 23.57 -4.25
N SER A 12 -7.29 22.92 -5.19
CA SER A 12 -5.84 22.99 -5.34
C SER A 12 -5.42 24.04 -6.39
N PRO A 13 -4.26 24.70 -6.22
CA PRO A 13 -3.67 25.54 -7.27
C PRO A 13 -3.06 24.73 -8.43
N ILE A 14 -2.98 23.40 -8.31
CA ILE A 14 -2.48 22.49 -9.34
C ILE A 14 -3.58 21.54 -9.78
N ASP A 15 -3.45 21.02 -11.00
CA ASP A 15 -4.31 20.00 -11.56
C ASP A 15 -3.66 18.59 -11.51
N ALA A 16 -4.41 17.57 -11.93
CA ALA A 16 -3.92 16.19 -11.97
C ALA A 16 -2.68 16.03 -12.87
N HIS A 17 -2.60 16.77 -13.99
CA HIS A 17 -1.45 16.71 -14.89
C HIS A 17 -0.18 17.23 -14.21
N THR A 18 -0.26 18.39 -13.54
CA THR A 18 0.85 18.97 -12.79
C THR A 18 1.25 18.05 -11.63
N PHE A 19 0.26 17.45 -10.93
CA PHE A 19 0.55 16.50 -9.88
C PHE A 19 1.36 15.29 -10.39
N LEU A 20 0.92 14.67 -11.47
CA LEU A 20 1.61 13.52 -12.06
C LEU A 20 3.02 13.85 -12.56
N ALA A 21 3.20 15.06 -13.13
CA ALA A 21 4.49 15.48 -13.67
C ALA A 21 5.52 15.88 -12.60
N GLU A 22 5.08 16.49 -11.49
CA GLU A 22 5.97 17.14 -10.55
C GLU A 22 5.99 16.55 -9.14
N TYR A 23 4.94 15.80 -8.74
CA TYR A 23 4.78 15.31 -7.37
C TYR A 23 4.76 13.78 -7.27
N TRP A 24 4.05 13.12 -8.19
CA TRP A 24 3.91 11.66 -8.15
C TRP A 24 5.27 10.97 -8.14
N GLN A 25 5.54 10.20 -7.07
CA GLN A 25 6.80 9.50 -6.79
C GLN A 25 8.05 10.40 -6.69
N GLN A 26 7.86 11.70 -6.43
CA GLN A 26 8.96 12.67 -6.38
C GLN A 26 9.02 13.49 -5.10
N LYS A 27 7.90 14.11 -4.68
CA LYS A 27 7.88 15.01 -3.52
C LYS A 27 6.51 15.05 -2.84
N PRO A 28 6.45 15.31 -1.52
CA PRO A 28 5.20 15.48 -0.80
C PRO A 28 4.37 16.66 -1.31
N LEU A 29 3.04 16.55 -1.13
CA LEU A 29 2.11 17.62 -1.44
C LEU A 29 0.98 17.68 -0.41
N LEU A 30 0.77 18.86 0.20
CA LEU A 30 -0.39 19.15 1.01
C LEU A 30 -1.46 19.84 0.15
N ILE A 31 -2.67 19.30 0.14
CA ILE A 31 -3.85 19.94 -0.47
C ILE A 31 -4.88 20.20 0.62
N ARG A 32 -5.17 21.47 0.83
CA ARG A 32 -6.20 21.89 1.77
C ARG A 32 -7.59 21.66 1.17
N GLN A 33 -8.50 21.12 1.99
CA GLN A 33 -9.89 20.84 1.58
C GLN A 33 -9.97 20.06 0.26
N ALA A 34 -9.09 19.07 0.08
CA ALA A 34 -9.07 18.20 -1.09
C ALA A 34 -10.34 17.36 -1.20
N LEU A 35 -10.88 16.91 -0.06
CA LEU A 35 -12.09 16.09 0.04
C LEU A 35 -13.00 16.63 1.16
N PRO A 36 -13.74 17.70 0.91
CA PRO A 36 -14.78 18.16 1.85
C PRO A 36 -15.80 17.05 2.09
N GLY A 37 -16.12 16.79 3.36
CA GLY A 37 -17.04 15.70 3.73
C GLY A 37 -16.35 14.35 4.00
N ALA A 38 -15.02 14.29 4.00
CA ALA A 38 -14.27 13.10 4.37
C ALA A 38 -14.59 12.60 5.80
N GLU A 39 -15.00 13.50 6.70
CA GLU A 39 -15.45 13.20 8.07
C GLU A 39 -16.71 12.34 8.16
N ALA A 40 -17.53 12.33 7.10
CA ALA A 40 -18.77 11.58 7.05
C ALA A 40 -18.61 10.14 6.52
N GLN A 41 -17.41 9.74 6.14
CA GLN A 41 -17.18 8.44 5.50
C GLN A 41 -17.22 7.28 6.48
N ILE A 42 -16.64 7.46 7.67
CA ILE A 42 -16.65 6.46 8.74
C ILE A 42 -16.47 7.17 10.09
N ASP A 43 -17.17 6.69 11.10
CA ASP A 43 -17.00 7.15 12.47
C ASP A 43 -16.22 6.14 13.33
N ARG A 44 -15.91 6.55 14.56
CA ARG A 44 -15.16 5.73 15.51
C ARG A 44 -15.87 4.41 15.85
N GLU A 45 -17.19 4.46 16.05
CA GLU A 45 -17.97 3.28 16.49
C GLU A 45 -17.99 2.22 15.39
N GLN A 46 -18.20 2.66 14.15
CA GLN A 46 -18.11 1.78 12.98
C GLN A 46 -16.72 1.14 12.86
N LEU A 47 -15.66 1.92 13.05
CA LEU A 47 -14.29 1.41 12.95
C LEU A 47 -13.99 0.40 14.06
N PHE A 48 -14.46 0.64 15.27
CA PHE A 48 -14.29 -0.29 16.40
C PHE A 48 -15.05 -1.59 16.16
N THR A 49 -16.28 -1.50 15.63
CA THR A 49 -17.08 -2.68 15.25
C THR A 49 -16.36 -3.52 14.18
N LEU A 50 -15.74 -2.90 13.18
CA LEU A 50 -14.95 -3.63 12.20
C LEU A 50 -13.76 -4.36 12.84
N ALA A 51 -13.10 -3.74 13.81
CA ALA A 51 -11.95 -4.32 14.49
C ALA A 51 -12.31 -5.52 15.41
N GLU A 52 -13.60 -5.78 15.65
CA GLU A 52 -14.08 -6.96 16.40
C GLU A 52 -14.27 -8.21 15.50
N SER A 53 -14.22 -8.04 14.17
CA SER A 53 -14.41 -9.14 13.21
C SER A 53 -13.11 -9.91 12.98
N GLU A 54 -13.21 -11.25 12.90
CA GLU A 54 -12.10 -12.13 12.54
C GLU A 54 -11.66 -11.98 11.07
N ASP A 55 -12.55 -11.51 10.21
CA ASP A 55 -12.29 -11.29 8.79
C ASP A 55 -11.61 -9.95 8.49
N VAL A 56 -11.49 -9.08 9.49
CA VAL A 56 -10.95 -7.73 9.33
C VAL A 56 -9.59 -7.60 9.99
N GLU A 57 -8.56 -7.40 9.19
CA GLU A 57 -7.21 -7.16 9.69
C GLU A 57 -7.16 -5.84 10.45
N SER A 58 -6.80 -5.90 11.73
CA SER A 58 -6.73 -4.73 12.59
C SER A 58 -5.63 -4.86 13.64
N ARG A 59 -5.10 -3.72 14.08
CA ARG A 59 -4.10 -3.68 15.16
C ARG A 59 -4.22 -2.42 15.99
N VAL A 60 -3.86 -2.54 17.26
CA VAL A 60 -3.69 -1.40 18.17
C VAL A 60 -2.21 -1.18 18.41
N VAL A 61 -1.78 0.04 18.19
CA VAL A 61 -0.45 0.54 18.53
C VAL A 61 -0.57 1.43 19.75
N THR A 62 0.22 1.16 20.76
CA THR A 62 0.31 1.99 21.96
C THR A 62 1.74 2.50 22.11
N GLN A 63 1.88 3.81 22.23
CA GLN A 63 3.14 4.45 22.59
C GLN A 63 3.11 4.82 24.08
N SER A 64 4.15 4.44 24.80
CA SER A 64 4.35 4.76 26.21
C SER A 64 5.82 5.11 26.42
N ASP A 65 6.11 6.36 26.73
CA ASP A 65 7.47 6.90 26.76
C ASP A 65 8.23 6.59 25.45
N ASP A 66 9.36 5.89 25.54
CA ASP A 66 10.15 5.46 24.38
C ASP A 66 9.85 4.02 23.93
N SER A 67 8.74 3.43 24.40
CA SER A 67 8.37 2.05 24.08
C SER A 67 7.11 1.97 23.22
N TRP A 68 7.07 0.95 22.36
CA TRP A 68 5.98 0.69 21.45
C TRP A 68 5.43 -0.72 21.68
N ARG A 69 4.12 -0.82 21.70
CA ARG A 69 3.42 -2.10 21.80
C ARG A 69 2.42 -2.23 20.65
N VAL A 70 2.38 -3.38 20.02
CA VAL A 70 1.40 -3.73 18.98
C VAL A 70 0.61 -4.95 19.46
N ILE A 71 -0.69 -4.87 19.29
CA ILE A 71 -1.62 -5.99 19.54
C ILE A 71 -2.43 -6.14 18.27
N GLU A 72 -2.45 -7.35 17.73
CA GLU A 72 -3.28 -7.69 16.56
C GLU A 72 -4.70 -8.03 17.00
N GLY A 73 -5.68 -7.71 16.15
CA GLY A 73 -7.08 -8.09 16.32
C GLY A 73 -7.33 -9.58 16.06
N PRO A 74 -8.58 -10.03 16.16
CA PRO A 74 -9.79 -9.25 16.47
C PRO A 74 -9.85 -8.80 17.92
N PHE A 75 -10.52 -7.68 18.17
CA PHE A 75 -10.62 -7.09 19.49
C PHE A 75 -11.99 -7.35 20.12
N HIS A 76 -12.01 -7.71 21.41
CA HIS A 76 -13.26 -7.75 22.16
C HIS A 76 -13.72 -6.33 22.52
N PRO A 77 -15.06 -6.10 22.62
CA PRO A 77 -15.60 -4.81 23.04
C PRO A 77 -14.93 -4.29 24.32
N GLY A 78 -14.49 -3.03 24.29
CA GLY A 78 -13.86 -2.37 25.42
C GLY A 78 -12.35 -2.60 25.60
N VAL A 79 -11.70 -3.39 24.74
CA VAL A 79 -10.23 -3.54 24.74
C VAL A 79 -9.55 -2.28 24.22
N ILE A 80 -10.19 -1.60 23.27
CA ILE A 80 -9.70 -0.33 22.74
C ILE A 80 -10.31 0.78 23.58
N SER A 81 -9.47 1.46 24.36
CA SER A 81 -9.93 2.61 25.17
C SER A 81 -9.80 3.89 24.35
N ALA A 82 -10.94 4.48 24.01
CA ALA A 82 -10.95 5.80 23.37
C ALA A 82 -10.42 6.94 24.30
N HIS A 83 -10.17 6.64 25.56
CA HIS A 83 -9.82 7.64 26.58
C HIS A 83 -8.36 7.60 27.04
N GLU A 84 -7.62 6.53 26.69
CA GLU A 84 -6.21 6.47 27.02
C GLU A 84 -5.39 7.18 25.94
N PRO A 85 -4.56 8.15 26.30
CA PRO A 85 -3.69 8.84 25.34
C PRO A 85 -2.64 7.88 24.76
N GLY A 86 -2.09 8.24 23.60
CA GLY A 86 -1.02 7.49 22.96
C GLY A 86 -1.46 6.21 22.27
N GLN A 87 -2.77 5.96 22.07
CA GLN A 87 -3.27 4.77 21.37
C GLN A 87 -3.70 5.07 19.94
N SER A 88 -3.44 4.14 19.02
CA SER A 88 -3.94 4.17 17.66
C SER A 88 -4.48 2.79 17.26
N LEU A 89 -5.75 2.74 16.85
CA LEU A 89 -6.34 1.60 16.16
C LEU A 89 -6.15 1.79 14.66
N LEU A 90 -5.61 0.79 13.97
CA LEU A 90 -5.50 0.72 12.53
C LEU A 90 -6.38 -0.43 12.03
N VAL A 91 -7.22 -0.16 11.05
CA VAL A 91 -8.06 -1.16 10.39
C VAL A 91 -7.74 -1.15 8.90
N GLN A 92 -7.31 -2.30 8.38
CA GLN A 92 -6.85 -2.44 7.01
C GLN A 92 -8.04 -2.63 6.06
N ALA A 93 -7.91 -2.18 4.82
CA ALA A 93 -8.85 -2.42 3.74
C ALA A 93 -10.32 -2.09 4.09
N VAL A 94 -10.56 -0.99 4.80
CA VAL A 94 -11.91 -0.57 5.22
C VAL A 94 -12.85 -0.31 4.03
N ASP A 95 -12.30 -0.03 2.86
CA ASP A 95 -13.03 0.08 1.59
C ASP A 95 -13.71 -1.21 1.15
N LEU A 96 -13.28 -2.37 1.64
CA LEU A 96 -13.96 -3.66 1.42
C LEU A 96 -15.15 -3.88 2.38
N TRP A 97 -15.21 -3.12 3.47
CA TRP A 97 -16.20 -3.27 4.53
C TRP A 97 -17.21 -2.10 4.60
N SER A 98 -16.85 -0.94 4.03
CA SER A 98 -17.69 0.25 4.01
C SER A 98 -17.89 0.79 2.59
N PRO A 99 -19.11 0.72 2.04
CA PRO A 99 -19.42 1.30 0.73
C PRO A 99 -19.11 2.79 0.62
N LYS A 100 -19.24 3.55 1.71
CA LYS A 100 -18.88 4.97 1.74
C LYS A 100 -17.38 5.18 1.58
N VAL A 101 -16.56 4.39 2.29
CA VAL A 101 -15.10 4.46 2.17
C VAL A 101 -14.66 4.00 0.79
N ALA A 102 -15.29 2.96 0.22
CA ALA A 102 -15.01 2.49 -1.14
C ALA A 102 -15.19 3.58 -2.20
N GLN A 103 -16.23 4.43 -2.05
CA GLN A 103 -16.49 5.53 -2.98
C GLN A 103 -15.35 6.56 -3.05
N LEU A 104 -14.52 6.67 -2.02
CA LEU A 104 -13.36 7.57 -2.04
C LEU A 104 -12.37 7.23 -3.15
N LYS A 105 -12.31 5.96 -3.59
CA LYS A 105 -11.45 5.56 -4.71
C LYS A 105 -11.75 6.31 -6.01
N GLU A 106 -12.99 6.77 -6.20
CA GLU A 106 -13.40 7.54 -7.38
C GLU A 106 -12.64 8.87 -7.51
N ALA A 107 -12.23 9.47 -6.39
CA ALA A 107 -11.43 10.69 -6.38
C ALA A 107 -10.01 10.50 -6.96
N PHE A 108 -9.56 9.26 -7.09
CA PHE A 108 -8.23 8.89 -7.59
C PHE A 108 -8.24 8.38 -9.04
N ASN A 109 -9.33 8.57 -9.80
CA ASN A 109 -9.47 8.12 -11.19
C ASN A 109 -8.44 8.71 -12.19
N PHE A 110 -7.62 9.65 -11.74
CA PHE A 110 -6.49 10.18 -12.51
C PHE A 110 -5.23 9.29 -12.42
N LEU A 111 -5.25 8.26 -11.56
CA LEU A 111 -4.24 7.22 -11.42
C LEU A 111 -4.79 5.88 -11.94
N PRO A 112 -3.94 4.96 -12.41
CA PRO A 112 -4.39 3.62 -12.77
C PRO A 112 -5.05 2.91 -11.58
N SER A 113 -6.31 2.49 -11.73
CA SER A 113 -7.11 1.89 -10.63
C SER A 113 -6.46 0.64 -10.03
N TRP A 114 -5.77 -0.15 -10.85
CA TRP A 114 -5.05 -1.36 -10.41
C TRP A 114 -3.84 -1.06 -9.50
N ARG A 115 -3.40 0.21 -9.42
CA ARG A 115 -2.35 0.66 -8.51
C ARG A 115 -2.86 0.89 -7.09
N ILE A 116 -4.15 1.19 -6.89
CA ILE A 116 -4.72 1.37 -5.55
C ILE A 116 -4.71 0.01 -4.85
N ASP A 117 -4.10 -0.06 -3.68
CA ASP A 117 -4.11 -1.27 -2.87
C ASP A 117 -5.38 -1.35 -2.04
N ASP A 118 -5.51 -0.48 -1.07
CA ASP A 118 -6.67 -0.39 -0.19
C ASP A 118 -6.79 1.00 0.46
N ILE A 119 -7.82 1.15 1.28
CA ILE A 119 -7.97 2.30 2.19
C ILE A 119 -7.91 1.79 3.63
N MET A 120 -6.75 1.95 4.26
CA MET A 120 -6.61 1.76 5.69
C MET A 120 -7.20 2.95 6.44
N VAL A 121 -7.91 2.72 7.53
CA VAL A 121 -8.42 3.79 8.38
C VAL A 121 -7.83 3.65 9.78
N SER A 122 -7.31 4.74 10.32
CA SER A 122 -6.82 4.81 11.68
C SER A 122 -7.64 5.76 12.54
N TYR A 123 -7.99 5.29 13.74
CA TYR A 123 -8.44 6.13 14.84
C TYR A 123 -7.29 6.30 15.83
N ALA A 124 -7.04 7.52 16.29
CA ALA A 124 -6.06 7.78 17.33
C ALA A 124 -6.67 8.62 18.44
N SER A 125 -6.34 8.28 19.69
CA SER A 125 -6.57 9.13 20.85
C SER A 125 -5.55 10.27 20.88
N ASP A 126 -5.70 11.20 21.82
CA ASP A 126 -4.73 12.29 21.98
C ASP A 126 -3.30 11.78 22.10
N GLU A 127 -2.36 12.41 21.41
CA GLU A 127 -0.95 11.99 21.28
C GLU A 127 -0.73 10.63 20.61
N GLY A 128 -1.80 9.94 20.16
CA GLY A 128 -1.70 8.66 19.46
C GLY A 128 -1.06 8.79 18.08
N GLY A 129 -0.26 7.78 17.73
CA GLY A 129 0.44 7.64 16.46
C GLY A 129 1.01 6.24 16.32
N VAL A 130 1.75 6.00 15.23
CA VAL A 130 2.49 4.75 14.99
C VAL A 130 4.00 4.96 15.06
N GLY A 131 4.43 6.21 15.33
CA GLY A 131 5.83 6.61 15.41
C GLY A 131 6.47 6.95 14.06
N PRO A 132 7.71 7.46 14.09
CA PRO A 132 8.41 7.86 12.89
C PRO A 132 8.82 6.66 12.05
N HIS A 133 8.38 6.64 10.78
CA HIS A 133 8.64 5.55 9.83
C HIS A 133 8.67 6.09 8.39
N PHE A 134 8.83 5.22 7.44
CA PHE A 134 8.64 5.49 6.02
C PHE A 134 8.04 4.27 5.32
N ASP A 135 7.38 4.49 4.21
CA ASP A 135 6.80 3.45 3.37
C ASP A 135 7.52 3.38 2.02
N TYR A 136 7.52 2.18 1.40
CA TYR A 136 8.05 1.96 0.06
C TYR A 136 7.01 2.18 -1.04
N TYR A 137 5.83 2.67 -0.68
CA TYR A 137 4.71 2.92 -1.58
C TYR A 137 4.17 4.35 -1.45
N ASP A 138 3.43 4.76 -2.46
CA ASP A 138 2.73 6.04 -2.45
C ASP A 138 1.54 5.97 -1.49
N VAL A 139 1.29 7.02 -0.73
CA VAL A 139 0.11 7.11 0.13
C VAL A 139 -0.49 8.51 0.13
N PHE A 140 -1.83 8.58 0.12
CA PHE A 140 -2.58 9.80 0.39
C PHE A 140 -3.24 9.71 1.75
N LEU A 141 -2.85 10.60 2.64
CA LEU A 141 -3.32 10.71 4.01
C LEU A 141 -4.44 11.75 4.06
N ILE A 142 -5.69 11.31 4.16
CA ILE A 142 -6.87 12.15 4.20
C ILE A 142 -7.30 12.32 5.65
N GLN A 143 -7.40 13.55 6.12
CA GLN A 143 -7.91 13.80 7.46
C GLN A 143 -9.43 13.69 7.46
N GLY A 144 -9.95 12.64 8.10
CA GLY A 144 -11.38 12.40 8.25
C GLY A 144 -11.96 13.20 9.41
N ALA A 145 -11.52 12.97 10.63
CA ALA A 145 -12.05 13.67 11.81
C ALA A 145 -10.92 14.15 12.74
N GLY A 146 -11.18 15.21 13.51
CA GLY A 146 -10.20 15.78 14.42
C GLY A 146 -9.01 16.39 13.68
N LYS A 147 -7.89 16.53 14.39
CA LYS A 147 -6.66 17.09 13.82
C LYS A 147 -5.48 16.14 14.01
N ARG A 148 -4.58 16.13 13.04
CA ARG A 148 -3.33 15.39 13.13
C ARG A 148 -2.15 16.24 12.70
N ARG A 149 -1.10 16.25 13.52
CA ARG A 149 0.18 16.84 13.18
C ARG A 149 1.01 15.80 12.42
N TRP A 150 1.45 16.16 11.24
CA TRP A 150 2.37 15.38 10.43
C TRP A 150 3.72 16.07 10.34
N GLU A 151 4.74 15.41 10.81
CA GLU A 151 6.14 15.80 10.70
C GLU A 151 6.76 15.01 9.56
N LEU A 152 7.40 15.68 8.61
CA LEU A 152 8.09 15.04 7.48
C LEU A 152 9.59 15.22 7.64
N GLY A 153 10.32 14.12 7.48
CA GLY A 153 11.78 14.08 7.48
C GLY A 153 12.40 14.00 6.08
N GLY A 154 13.63 13.53 6.00
CA GLY A 154 14.34 13.26 4.74
C GLY A 154 13.88 12.00 4.04
N THR A 155 14.53 11.70 2.90
CA THR A 155 14.34 10.47 2.15
C THR A 155 15.08 9.32 2.82
N CYS A 156 14.42 8.18 2.92
CA CYS A 156 14.90 6.91 3.48
C CYS A 156 14.96 5.83 2.42
N ASP A 157 15.75 4.79 2.69
CA ASP A 157 15.97 3.63 1.83
C ASP A 157 16.17 2.36 2.68
N GLU A 158 16.55 1.26 2.05
CA GLU A 158 16.83 -0.03 2.70
C GLU A 158 18.03 -0.03 3.66
N HIS A 159 18.85 1.00 3.63
CA HIS A 159 20.03 1.18 4.51
C HIS A 159 19.74 2.10 5.69
N THR A 160 18.56 2.73 5.71
CA THR A 160 18.17 3.64 6.78
C THR A 160 18.00 2.89 8.10
N ALA A 161 18.66 3.40 9.15
CA ALA A 161 18.70 2.73 10.45
C ALA A 161 17.32 2.73 11.13
N LEU A 162 16.91 1.55 11.58
CA LEU A 162 15.68 1.32 12.33
C LEU A 162 16.00 1.01 13.80
N ILE A 163 15.01 1.19 14.69
CA ILE A 163 15.11 0.79 16.08
C ILE A 163 15.11 -0.75 16.14
N GLU A 164 16.22 -1.32 16.61
CA GLU A 164 16.36 -2.78 16.75
C GLU A 164 15.40 -3.35 17.78
N GLY A 165 14.69 -4.43 17.43
CA GLY A 165 13.75 -5.11 18.33
C GLY A 165 12.41 -4.37 18.54
N ALA A 166 12.18 -3.23 17.91
CA ALA A 166 10.87 -2.58 17.94
C ALA A 166 9.81 -3.44 17.23
N PRO A 167 8.56 -3.45 17.71
CA PRO A 167 7.48 -4.21 17.05
C PRO A 167 7.04 -3.62 15.70
N LEU A 168 7.48 -2.42 15.39
CA LEU A 168 7.25 -1.69 14.13
C LEU A 168 8.58 -1.28 13.52
N LYS A 169 8.59 -1.01 12.22
CA LYS A 169 9.77 -0.52 11.49
C LYS A 169 9.98 0.99 11.76
N LEU A 170 10.38 1.32 12.97
CA LEU A 170 10.56 2.70 13.41
C LEU A 170 11.96 3.21 13.11
N LEU A 171 12.05 4.47 12.67
CA LEU A 171 13.32 5.15 12.43
C LEU A 171 14.04 5.41 13.76
N SER A 172 15.32 5.06 13.84
CA SER A 172 16.15 5.29 15.02
C SER A 172 16.59 6.76 15.17
N ASP A 173 16.67 7.49 14.07
CA ASP A 173 17.02 8.93 14.04
C ASP A 173 16.05 9.64 13.09
N PHE A 174 14.99 10.21 13.66
CA PHE A 174 14.01 10.99 12.91
C PHE A 174 14.20 12.48 13.17
N LYS A 175 14.42 13.23 12.10
CA LYS A 175 14.59 14.69 12.15
C LYS A 175 13.54 15.35 11.26
N PRO A 176 12.52 15.99 11.83
CA PRO A 176 11.52 16.69 11.06
C PRO A 176 12.14 17.91 10.33
N ILE A 177 11.79 18.02 9.05
CA ILE A 177 12.18 19.14 8.16
C ILE A 177 10.97 20.05 7.93
N ASN A 178 9.78 19.44 7.80
CA ASN A 178 8.52 20.15 7.62
C ASN A 178 7.48 19.62 8.61
N GLU A 179 6.54 20.48 8.97
CA GLU A 179 5.41 20.13 9.82
C GLU A 179 4.11 20.66 9.20
N TYR A 180 3.06 19.83 9.24
CA TYR A 180 1.73 20.19 8.77
C TYR A 180 0.69 19.72 9.77
N ILE A 181 -0.24 20.60 10.14
CA ILE A 181 -1.45 20.22 10.87
C ILE A 181 -2.57 20.06 9.85
N LEU A 182 -3.12 18.85 9.76
CA LEU A 182 -4.25 18.52 8.91
C LEU A 182 -5.54 18.65 9.70
N GLU A 183 -6.54 19.27 9.06
CA GLU A 183 -7.92 19.40 9.52
C GLU A 183 -8.85 18.57 8.60
N PRO A 184 -10.09 18.25 9.04
CA PRO A 184 -11.00 17.44 8.24
C PRO A 184 -11.15 17.95 6.80
N GLY A 185 -11.00 17.06 5.82
CA GLY A 185 -10.99 17.38 4.39
C GLY A 185 -9.62 17.69 3.79
N ASP A 186 -8.59 17.96 4.61
CA ASP A 186 -7.22 18.12 4.13
C ASP A 186 -6.61 16.79 3.71
N MET A 187 -5.68 16.82 2.77
CA MET A 187 -4.97 15.65 2.28
C MET A 187 -3.47 15.93 2.17
N LEU A 188 -2.66 14.99 2.63
CA LEU A 188 -1.21 14.98 2.46
C LEU A 188 -0.79 13.78 1.63
N TYR A 189 -0.20 14.03 0.47
CA TYR A 189 0.43 12.99 -0.34
C TYR A 189 1.88 12.81 0.04
N LEU A 190 2.29 11.56 0.23
CA LEU A 190 3.68 11.15 0.50
C LEU A 190 4.14 10.15 -0.57
N PRO A 191 5.22 10.45 -1.29
CA PRO A 191 5.85 9.49 -2.17
C PRO A 191 6.66 8.46 -1.37
N PRO A 192 7.05 7.32 -2.00
CA PRO A 192 7.88 6.32 -1.37
C PRO A 192 9.16 6.89 -0.74
N GLY A 193 9.52 6.36 0.43
CA GLY A 193 10.78 6.67 1.11
C GLY A 193 10.79 7.99 1.91
N ILE A 194 9.70 8.74 1.98
CA ILE A 194 9.67 9.94 2.82
C ILE A 194 9.42 9.57 4.28
N ALA A 195 10.40 9.91 5.14
CA ALA A 195 10.25 9.77 6.59
C ALA A 195 9.10 10.64 7.11
N HIS A 196 8.21 10.06 7.90
CA HIS A 196 7.09 10.80 8.45
C HIS A 196 6.65 10.28 9.81
N ASN A 197 6.01 11.16 10.58
CA ASN A 197 5.44 10.88 11.89
C ASN A 197 4.12 11.61 12.07
N GLY A 198 3.04 10.88 12.30
CA GLY A 198 1.71 11.44 12.50
C GLY A 198 1.27 11.32 13.95
N THR A 199 1.01 12.45 14.61
CA THR A 199 0.55 12.51 16.00
C THR A 199 -0.82 13.15 16.07
N ALA A 200 -1.76 12.50 16.72
CA ALA A 200 -3.12 13.01 16.93
C ALA A 200 -3.11 14.20 17.91
N MET A 201 -3.90 15.21 17.60
CA MET A 201 -4.17 16.38 18.46
C MET A 201 -5.61 16.27 18.94
N GLY A 202 -5.82 15.59 20.06
CA GLY A 202 -7.12 15.07 20.45
C GLY A 202 -7.49 13.81 19.66
N HIS A 203 -8.77 13.45 19.64
CA HIS A 203 -9.24 12.30 18.84
C HIS A 203 -9.17 12.62 17.36
N SER A 204 -8.62 11.70 16.57
CA SER A 204 -8.52 11.88 15.12
C SER A 204 -8.79 10.60 14.34
N ILE A 205 -9.34 10.76 13.13
CA ILE A 205 -9.49 9.68 12.13
C ILE A 205 -8.75 10.11 10.87
N THR A 206 -7.89 9.23 10.38
CA THR A 206 -7.17 9.41 9.11
C THR A 206 -7.49 8.23 8.19
N LEU A 207 -7.82 8.52 6.93
CA LEU A 207 -7.97 7.53 5.88
C LEU A 207 -6.71 7.55 5.00
N SER A 208 -6.06 6.41 4.88
CA SER A 208 -4.80 6.25 4.14
C SER A 208 -5.07 5.45 2.88
N VAL A 209 -5.05 6.10 1.72
CA VAL A 209 -5.18 5.43 0.43
C VAL A 209 -3.79 5.00 -0.01
N GLY A 210 -3.51 3.69 0.10
CA GLY A 210 -2.25 3.07 -0.23
C GLY A 210 -2.20 2.56 -1.67
N PHE A 211 -0.98 2.53 -2.25
CA PHE A 211 -0.77 2.08 -3.63
C PHE A 211 0.16 0.88 -3.69
N ARG A 212 -0.17 -0.11 -4.51
CA ARG A 212 0.66 -1.30 -4.71
C ARG A 212 2.04 -0.92 -5.23
N SER A 213 3.06 -1.44 -4.57
CA SER A 213 4.46 -1.26 -4.95
C SER A 213 5.22 -2.57 -4.70
N PRO A 214 4.98 -3.60 -5.56
CA PRO A 214 5.63 -4.89 -5.37
C PRO A 214 7.15 -4.78 -5.51
N THR A 215 7.84 -5.48 -4.65
CA THR A 215 9.30 -5.60 -4.72
C THR A 215 9.71 -6.50 -5.88
N ARG A 216 10.96 -6.36 -6.33
CA ARG A 216 11.54 -7.28 -7.31
C ARG A 216 11.48 -8.75 -6.84
N ALA A 217 11.65 -9.01 -5.54
CA ALA A 217 11.61 -10.36 -4.99
C ALA A 217 10.19 -10.95 -5.07
N GLU A 218 9.16 -10.18 -4.69
CA GLU A 218 7.75 -10.59 -4.82
C GLU A 218 7.36 -10.86 -6.27
N LEU A 219 7.80 -10.00 -7.20
CA LEU A 219 7.56 -10.22 -8.63
C LEU A 219 8.21 -11.52 -9.13
N PHE A 220 9.45 -11.83 -8.72
CA PHE A 220 10.10 -13.08 -9.11
C PHE A 220 9.47 -14.31 -8.45
N ASP A 221 9.04 -14.22 -7.20
CA ASP A 221 8.41 -15.30 -6.46
C ASP A 221 7.08 -15.71 -7.13
N ASP A 222 6.23 -14.73 -7.40
CA ASP A 222 4.95 -14.96 -8.07
C ASP A 222 5.14 -15.45 -9.52
N LEU A 223 6.05 -14.85 -10.29
CA LEU A 223 6.38 -15.30 -11.64
C LEU A 223 6.91 -16.75 -11.65
N ALA A 224 7.72 -17.12 -10.66
CA ALA A 224 8.20 -18.49 -10.54
C ALA A 224 7.07 -19.45 -10.20
N THR A 225 6.12 -19.04 -9.37
CA THR A 225 4.91 -19.82 -9.06
C THR A 225 4.04 -20.00 -10.30
N ASP A 226 3.83 -18.95 -11.09
CA ASP A 226 3.12 -19.01 -12.38
C ASP A 226 3.77 -19.99 -13.35
N LEU A 227 5.12 -19.96 -13.44
CA LEU A 227 5.89 -20.92 -14.25
C LEU A 227 5.70 -22.38 -13.84
N LEU A 228 5.60 -22.65 -12.52
CA LEU A 228 5.40 -24.01 -12.01
C LEU A 228 4.03 -24.61 -12.38
N LEU A 229 3.04 -23.75 -12.64
CA LEU A 229 1.71 -24.18 -13.09
C LEU A 229 1.68 -24.59 -14.58
N GLU A 230 2.72 -24.26 -15.33
CA GLU A 230 2.80 -24.64 -16.74
C GLU A 230 3.22 -26.11 -16.93
N SER A 231 2.62 -26.76 -17.91
CA SER A 231 2.91 -28.16 -18.22
C SER A 231 4.24 -28.41 -18.97
N ALA A 232 4.87 -27.34 -19.47
CA ALA A 232 6.08 -27.39 -20.27
C ALA A 232 7.20 -26.56 -19.64
N ASN A 233 7.92 -27.16 -18.68
CA ASN A 233 9.12 -26.53 -18.11
C ASN A 233 10.36 -26.93 -18.94
N HIS A 234 11.15 -25.93 -19.29
CA HIS A 234 12.44 -26.13 -19.93
C HIS A 234 13.48 -26.53 -18.88
N HIS A 235 14.12 -27.68 -19.10
CA HIS A 235 15.20 -28.15 -18.23
C HIS A 235 16.54 -27.53 -18.63
N TYR A 236 17.37 -27.26 -17.65
CA TYR A 236 18.77 -26.93 -17.87
C TYR A 236 19.46 -28.01 -18.67
N ARG A 237 20.34 -27.62 -19.63
CA ARG A 237 21.23 -28.51 -20.39
C ARG A 237 22.63 -27.96 -20.34
N ASP A 238 23.61 -28.82 -20.18
CA ASP A 238 25.01 -28.42 -20.19
C ASP A 238 25.42 -27.78 -21.53
N PRO A 239 26.29 -26.77 -21.51
CA PRO A 239 27.04 -26.41 -22.71
C PRO A 239 27.93 -27.55 -23.16
N LEU A 240 28.56 -27.40 -24.32
CA LEU A 240 29.51 -28.43 -24.80
C LEU A 240 30.61 -28.65 -23.77
N LEU A 241 30.66 -29.87 -23.21
CA LEU A 241 31.66 -30.26 -22.21
C LEU A 241 32.85 -30.97 -22.89
N THR A 242 34.02 -30.80 -22.29
CA THR A 242 35.25 -31.51 -22.66
C THR A 242 35.83 -32.20 -21.43
N PRO A 243 36.77 -33.16 -21.56
CA PRO A 243 37.41 -33.83 -20.42
C PRO A 243 38.12 -32.85 -19.44
N GLN A 244 38.52 -31.67 -19.93
CA GLN A 244 39.11 -30.62 -19.10
C GLN A 244 38.09 -29.92 -18.17
N ASP A 245 36.81 -30.15 -18.42
CA ASP A 245 35.72 -29.59 -17.60
C ASP A 245 35.38 -30.46 -16.38
N ALA A 246 36.07 -31.59 -16.25
CA ALA A 246 35.94 -32.43 -15.06
C ALA A 246 36.54 -31.73 -13.83
N GLY A 247 35.74 -31.58 -12.77
CA GLY A 247 36.17 -30.92 -11.51
C GLY A 247 35.07 -30.15 -10.83
N HIS A 248 35.48 -29.17 -10.02
CA HIS A 248 34.57 -28.38 -9.18
C HIS A 248 34.45 -26.91 -9.62
N GLU A 249 35.06 -26.56 -10.75
CA GLU A 249 35.08 -25.21 -11.26
C GLU A 249 33.80 -24.89 -12.04
N LEU A 250 33.10 -23.79 -11.67
CA LEU A 250 31.96 -23.28 -12.41
C LEU A 250 32.44 -22.36 -13.51
N ARG A 251 32.26 -22.77 -14.77
CA ARG A 251 32.71 -22.00 -15.94
C ARG A 251 31.68 -20.98 -16.39
N ASP A 252 32.15 -19.90 -17.01
CA ASP A 252 31.31 -18.83 -17.58
C ASP A 252 30.26 -19.37 -18.55
N ALA A 253 30.59 -20.39 -19.38
CA ALA A 253 29.65 -21.00 -20.31
C ALA A 253 28.42 -21.63 -19.61
N VAL A 254 28.57 -22.13 -18.39
CA VAL A 254 27.44 -22.62 -17.58
C VAL A 254 26.56 -21.46 -17.11
N ILE A 255 27.19 -20.38 -16.66
CA ILE A 255 26.47 -19.16 -16.28
C ILE A 255 25.71 -18.57 -17.47
N ASP A 256 26.35 -18.50 -18.64
CA ASP A 256 25.70 -18.04 -19.87
C ASP A 256 24.48 -18.87 -20.22
N GLN A 257 24.57 -20.20 -20.06
CA GLN A 257 23.44 -21.12 -20.31
C GLN A 257 22.30 -20.92 -19.33
N VAL A 258 22.61 -20.76 -18.03
CA VAL A 258 21.60 -20.45 -17.00
C VAL A 258 20.96 -19.10 -17.27
N GLN A 259 21.76 -18.09 -17.59
CA GLN A 259 21.27 -16.76 -17.91
C GLN A 259 20.35 -16.76 -19.16
N ALA A 260 20.72 -17.56 -20.19
CA ALA A 260 19.89 -17.70 -21.38
C ALA A 260 18.53 -18.30 -21.05
N LEU A 261 18.48 -19.38 -20.25
CA LEU A 261 17.25 -20.01 -19.80
C LEU A 261 16.34 -19.06 -19.03
N LEU A 262 16.91 -18.26 -18.12
CA LEU A 262 16.14 -17.26 -17.38
C LEU A 262 15.64 -16.11 -18.29
N LYS A 263 16.47 -15.70 -19.25
CA LYS A 263 16.11 -14.65 -20.21
C LYS A 263 14.97 -15.06 -21.15
N GLU A 264 14.79 -16.32 -21.47
CA GLU A 264 13.65 -16.81 -22.26
C GLU A 264 12.33 -16.37 -21.62
N VAL A 265 12.24 -16.44 -20.29
CA VAL A 265 11.04 -16.03 -19.56
C VAL A 265 10.87 -14.52 -19.54
N VAL A 266 11.91 -13.78 -19.12
CA VAL A 266 11.79 -12.32 -18.92
C VAL A 266 11.80 -11.51 -20.22
N ASN A 267 12.21 -12.09 -21.34
CA ASN A 267 12.17 -11.43 -22.65
C ASN A 267 10.85 -11.70 -23.43
N ASP A 268 10.05 -12.65 -22.98
CA ASP A 268 8.71 -12.84 -23.54
C ASP A 268 7.76 -11.75 -22.99
N ARG A 269 7.61 -10.69 -23.77
CA ARG A 269 6.84 -9.52 -23.38
C ARG A 269 5.35 -9.80 -23.24
N ASP A 270 4.79 -10.64 -24.08
CA ASP A 270 3.36 -10.96 -24.09
C ASP A 270 3.03 -11.79 -22.85
N ARG A 271 3.86 -12.76 -22.54
CA ARG A 271 3.78 -13.52 -21.30
C ARG A 271 3.92 -12.65 -20.05
N LEU A 272 4.93 -11.79 -20.00
CA LEU A 272 5.13 -10.90 -18.86
C LEU A 272 3.95 -9.97 -18.66
N ALA A 273 3.35 -9.45 -19.73
CA ALA A 273 2.20 -8.58 -19.65
C ALA A 273 0.97 -9.32 -19.13
N ASP A 274 0.72 -10.53 -19.63
CA ASP A 274 -0.37 -11.40 -19.21
C ASP A 274 -0.25 -11.79 -17.72
N TRP A 275 0.92 -12.27 -17.32
CA TRP A 275 1.22 -12.59 -15.93
C TRP A 275 1.09 -11.36 -15.03
N PHE A 276 1.72 -10.23 -15.39
CA PHE A 276 1.69 -9.01 -14.58
C PHE A 276 0.28 -8.44 -14.41
N ALA A 277 -0.56 -8.53 -15.46
CA ALA A 277 -1.95 -8.12 -15.38
C ALA A 277 -2.75 -8.98 -14.41
N ARG A 278 -2.57 -10.31 -14.42
CA ARG A 278 -3.18 -11.22 -13.43
C ARG A 278 -2.66 -10.93 -12.02
N TYR A 279 -1.35 -10.80 -11.84
CA TYR A 279 -0.72 -10.48 -10.55
C TYR A 279 -1.26 -9.18 -9.95
N MET A 280 -1.28 -8.08 -10.71
CA MET A 280 -1.74 -6.78 -10.21
C MET A 280 -3.25 -6.68 -10.01
N THR A 281 -4.02 -7.56 -10.63
CA THR A 281 -5.48 -7.60 -10.42
C THR A 281 -5.91 -8.63 -9.39
N THR A 282 -5.03 -9.49 -8.89
CA THR A 282 -5.36 -10.43 -7.81
C THR A 282 -5.87 -9.68 -6.57
N PRO A 283 -7.05 -10.07 -6.02
CA PRO A 283 -7.60 -9.48 -4.81
C PRO A 283 -6.63 -9.59 -3.62
N LYS A 284 -6.76 -8.66 -2.67
CA LYS A 284 -5.95 -8.66 -1.44
C LYS A 284 -6.33 -9.80 -0.51
N TYR A 285 -7.63 -10.09 -0.43
CA TYR A 285 -8.19 -11.14 0.43
C TYR A 285 -9.10 -12.07 -0.41
N PRO A 286 -8.53 -12.94 -1.27
CA PRO A 286 -9.31 -13.71 -2.25
C PRO A 286 -10.29 -14.70 -1.59
N ASP A 287 -10.02 -15.14 -0.37
CA ASP A 287 -10.79 -16.15 0.35
C ASP A 287 -11.77 -15.55 1.38
N VAL A 288 -11.90 -14.21 1.43
CA VAL A 288 -12.77 -13.52 2.40
C VAL A 288 -13.97 -12.91 1.69
N GLU A 289 -15.18 -13.22 2.19
CA GLU A 289 -16.41 -12.58 1.72
C GLU A 289 -16.55 -11.18 2.31
N THR A 290 -16.43 -10.16 1.46
CA THR A 290 -16.44 -8.75 1.86
C THR A 290 -17.79 -8.08 1.56
N VAL A 291 -18.12 -7.02 2.29
CA VAL A 291 -19.38 -6.24 2.09
C VAL A 291 -19.36 -5.53 0.74
N VAL A 292 -18.21 -5.01 0.34
CA VAL A 292 -17.97 -4.44 -0.99
C VAL A 292 -17.08 -5.42 -1.75
N PRO A 293 -17.58 -6.10 -2.77
CA PRO A 293 -16.77 -7.01 -3.56
C PRO A 293 -15.53 -6.29 -4.12
N GLU A 294 -14.37 -6.88 -3.92
CA GLU A 294 -13.15 -6.33 -4.50
C GLU A 294 -13.19 -6.48 -6.02
N HIS A 295 -13.04 -5.38 -6.73
CA HIS A 295 -12.98 -5.35 -8.18
C HIS A 295 -11.70 -4.67 -8.62
N ARG A 296 -10.78 -5.47 -9.17
CA ARG A 296 -9.51 -5.02 -9.74
C ARG A 296 -9.49 -5.35 -11.22
N GLU A 297 -9.27 -4.35 -12.04
CA GLU A 297 -9.35 -4.50 -13.49
C GLU A 297 -8.14 -3.88 -14.19
N MET A 298 -7.64 -4.58 -15.21
CA MET A 298 -6.58 -4.11 -16.09
C MET A 298 -6.86 -4.52 -17.54
N HIS A 299 -6.50 -3.67 -18.48
CA HIS A 299 -6.60 -3.95 -19.91
C HIS A 299 -5.22 -3.95 -20.56
N HIS A 300 -4.94 -4.94 -21.40
CA HIS A 300 -3.72 -4.98 -22.19
C HIS A 300 -3.99 -5.64 -23.55
N GLN A 301 -3.66 -4.95 -24.65
CA GLN A 301 -3.77 -5.46 -26.04
C GLN A 301 -5.13 -6.10 -26.40
N GLY A 302 -6.23 -5.50 -25.93
CA GLY A 302 -7.58 -6.01 -26.18
C GLY A 302 -8.05 -7.11 -25.23
N LYS A 303 -7.19 -7.62 -24.37
CA LYS A 303 -7.54 -8.51 -23.26
C LYS A 303 -7.96 -7.71 -22.04
N ARG A 304 -8.87 -8.27 -21.27
CA ARG A 304 -9.35 -7.74 -19.99
C ARG A 304 -8.99 -8.73 -18.88
N TYR A 305 -8.50 -8.22 -17.77
CA TYR A 305 -8.14 -9.02 -16.59
C TYR A 305 -8.93 -8.50 -15.41
N ILE A 306 -9.61 -9.40 -14.71
CA ILE A 306 -10.42 -9.09 -13.52
C ILE A 306 -10.04 -10.05 -12.42
N ASN A 307 -9.70 -9.50 -11.25
CA ASN A 307 -9.47 -10.26 -10.02
C ASN A 307 -8.51 -11.46 -10.21
N GLY A 308 -7.44 -11.27 -10.97
CA GLY A 308 -6.40 -12.28 -11.20
C GLY A 308 -6.63 -13.20 -12.40
N PHE A 309 -7.72 -13.00 -13.16
CA PHE A 309 -8.07 -13.86 -14.29
C PHE A 309 -8.23 -13.05 -15.57
N GLU A 310 -7.88 -13.65 -16.72
CA GLU A 310 -8.27 -13.12 -18.02
C GLU A 310 -9.79 -13.30 -18.18
N ASP A 311 -10.50 -12.19 -18.39
CA ASP A 311 -11.93 -12.17 -18.65
C ASP A 311 -12.14 -12.43 -20.16
N SER A 312 -12.44 -13.67 -20.50
CA SER A 312 -12.83 -14.05 -21.85
C SER A 312 -14.35 -13.84 -21.98
N ASP A 313 -14.75 -12.60 -22.30
CA ASP A 313 -16.13 -12.40 -22.77
C ASP A 313 -16.33 -13.21 -24.05
N ASP A 314 -17.13 -14.30 -23.97
CA ASP A 314 -17.71 -15.02 -25.10
C ASP A 314 -18.86 -14.24 -25.73
#